data_fd412f28c00a5c97028247c77722c91b
#
_entry.id   fd412f28c00a5c97028247c77722c91b
#
_cell.length_a   1.000
_cell.length_b   1.000
_cell.length_c   1.000
_cell.angle_alpha   90.00
_cell.angle_beta   90.00
_cell.angle_gamma   90.00
#
_symmetry.space_group_name_H-M   'P 1'
#
loop_
_entity.id
_entity.type
_entity.pdbx_description
1 polymer ?
#
loop_
_entity_poly.entity_id
_entity_poly.type
_entity_poly.pdbx_seq_one_letter_code
_entity_poly.pdbx_strand_id
1 'polypeptide(L)'
;MIGKNIFYSVLILLFCSCCVGKKEQKAMMILDEWIGRQILYPEGFVDWGVANGLFQETSFSEGYKIVVYVDGVGCTSCKLQLPKWEKWIKELDKINANVDILFFLSPRDEEALNILLQDYDFTYPVYIDVKDVFNQKNHLPEDDIYRTFLLDANNKVVAIGNPIHNPKVKELYLKIIQGKEGTESKKLLTTEIEIKEQTISLGRFNWKEEKKAVFKIKNIGDCPLVINDVATSCGCTSVDYPKEPVRP
;
A
#
# COMPACT_ATOMS: atom_id res chain seq x y z
N MET A 1 28.53 -42.98 -52.57
CA MET A 1 27.27 -42.61 -52.01
C MET A 1 27.54 -41.95 -50.63
N ILE A 2 27.39 -40.63 -50.57
CA ILE A 2 27.84 -39.78 -49.45
C ILE A 2 26.68 -39.53 -48.57
N GLY A 3 26.75 -40.07 -47.35
CA GLY A 3 25.73 -39.80 -46.31
C GLY A 3 25.91 -38.42 -45.69
N LYS A 4 24.90 -37.56 -45.83
CA LYS A 4 24.85 -36.26 -45.17
C LYS A 4 24.40 -36.42 -43.72
N ASN A 5 25.31 -36.23 -42.78
CA ASN A 5 24.97 -36.06 -41.37
C ASN A 5 24.45 -34.62 -41.16
N ILE A 6 23.17 -34.51 -40.86
CA ILE A 6 22.54 -33.25 -40.46
C ILE A 6 22.75 -33.11 -38.97
N PHE A 7 23.68 -32.23 -38.58
CA PHE A 7 23.82 -31.78 -37.20
C PHE A 7 22.65 -30.86 -36.86
N TYR A 8 21.69 -31.35 -36.08
CA TYR A 8 20.71 -30.50 -35.41
C TYR A 8 21.39 -29.79 -34.25
N SER A 9 21.78 -28.54 -34.49
CA SER A 9 22.14 -27.61 -33.42
C SER A 9 20.88 -27.24 -32.67
N VAL A 10 20.66 -27.88 -31.52
CA VAL A 10 19.61 -27.50 -30.56
C VAL A 10 20.10 -26.23 -29.92
N LEU A 11 19.60 -25.08 -30.43
CA LEU A 11 19.75 -23.78 -29.81
C LEU A 11 18.86 -23.78 -28.55
N ILE A 12 19.46 -24.13 -27.42
CA ILE A 12 18.81 -23.96 -26.12
C ILE A 12 18.79 -22.45 -25.85
N LEU A 13 17.66 -21.84 -26.18
CA LEU A 13 17.31 -20.51 -25.68
C LEU A 13 17.11 -20.64 -24.14
N LEU A 14 18.18 -20.36 -23.41
CA LEU A 14 18.11 -20.05 -22.00
C LEU A 14 17.26 -18.78 -21.85
N PHE A 15 15.97 -18.98 -21.65
CA PHE A 15 15.14 -17.93 -21.07
C PHE A 15 15.73 -17.61 -19.70
N CYS A 16 16.51 -16.55 -19.63
CA CYS A 16 16.83 -15.89 -18.39
C CYS A 16 15.48 -15.37 -17.82
N SER A 17 14.78 -16.24 -17.06
CA SER A 17 13.72 -15.81 -16.16
C SER A 17 14.40 -14.91 -15.15
N CYS A 18 14.32 -13.60 -15.36
CA CYS A 18 14.55 -12.64 -14.30
C CYS A 18 13.77 -13.13 -13.10
N CYS A 19 14.46 -13.52 -12.03
CA CYS A 19 13.85 -13.88 -10.76
C CYS A 19 13.21 -12.62 -10.16
N VAL A 20 12.01 -12.29 -10.64
CA VAL A 20 11.11 -11.35 -9.95
C VAL A 20 10.83 -12.00 -8.60
N GLY A 21 11.18 -11.31 -7.51
CA GLY A 21 11.00 -11.84 -6.18
C GLY A 21 9.53 -12.20 -5.92
N LYS A 22 9.26 -13.24 -5.14
CA LYS A 22 7.87 -13.71 -4.84
C LYS A 22 6.93 -12.57 -4.42
N LYS A 23 7.47 -11.55 -3.75
CA LYS A 23 6.73 -10.37 -3.31
C LYS A 23 6.31 -9.48 -4.49
N GLU A 24 7.18 -9.30 -5.46
CA GLU A 24 6.90 -8.52 -6.68
C GLU A 24 5.93 -9.24 -7.58
N GLN A 25 6.05 -10.58 -7.71
CA GLN A 25 5.07 -11.39 -8.45
C GLN A 25 3.67 -11.27 -7.82
N LYS A 26 3.56 -11.35 -6.48
CA LYS A 26 2.30 -11.16 -5.77
C LYS A 26 1.73 -9.76 -6.02
N ALA A 27 2.57 -8.72 -5.97
CA ALA A 27 2.14 -7.35 -6.23
C ALA A 27 1.64 -7.17 -7.67
N MET A 28 2.35 -7.74 -8.67
CA MET A 28 1.91 -7.69 -10.07
C MET A 28 0.59 -8.41 -10.28
N MET A 29 0.40 -9.59 -9.70
CA MET A 29 -0.88 -10.32 -9.78
C MET A 29 -2.04 -9.49 -9.21
N ILE A 30 -1.83 -8.82 -8.07
CA ILE A 30 -2.86 -7.96 -7.46
C ILE A 30 -3.14 -6.75 -8.36
N LEU A 31 -2.12 -6.13 -8.95
CA LEU A 31 -2.30 -5.02 -9.89
C LEU A 31 -3.10 -5.47 -11.12
N ASP A 32 -2.76 -6.59 -11.73
CA ASP A 32 -3.47 -7.14 -12.90
C ASP A 32 -4.94 -7.48 -12.59
N GLU A 33 -5.22 -7.96 -11.38
CA GLU A 33 -6.57 -8.28 -10.94
C GLU A 33 -7.43 -7.05 -10.69
N TRP A 34 -6.80 -5.98 -10.13
CA TRP A 34 -7.57 -4.86 -9.57
C TRP A 34 -7.64 -3.63 -10.46
N ILE A 35 -6.62 -3.33 -11.28
CA ILE A 35 -6.65 -2.15 -12.15
C ILE A 35 -7.78 -2.29 -13.17
N GLY A 36 -8.61 -1.25 -13.26
CA GLY A 36 -9.80 -1.20 -14.12
C GLY A 36 -11.03 -1.90 -13.55
N ARG A 37 -10.92 -2.63 -12.43
CA ARG A 37 -12.03 -3.27 -11.75
C ARG A 37 -12.93 -2.21 -11.10
N GLN A 38 -14.24 -2.38 -11.21
CA GLN A 38 -15.19 -1.50 -10.56
C GLN A 38 -15.40 -1.89 -9.09
N ILE A 39 -15.36 -0.93 -8.20
CA ILE A 39 -15.69 -1.10 -6.79
C ILE A 39 -17.21 -1.06 -6.61
N LEU A 40 -17.72 -2.03 -5.86
CA LEU A 40 -19.14 -2.18 -5.55
C LEU A 40 -19.41 -1.70 -4.13
N TYR A 41 -20.32 -0.75 -4.00
CA TYR A 41 -20.75 -0.27 -2.70
C TYR A 41 -21.87 -1.14 -2.09
N PRO A 42 -22.02 -1.20 -0.76
CA PRO A 42 -23.15 -1.85 -0.09
C PRO A 42 -24.49 -1.27 -0.55
N GLU A 43 -25.55 -2.09 -0.52
CA GLU A 43 -26.92 -1.60 -0.77
C GLU A 43 -27.34 -0.64 0.34
N GLY A 44 -27.96 0.47 -0.03
CA GLY A 44 -28.27 1.52 0.92
C GLY A 44 -27.06 2.35 1.34
N PHE A 45 -25.90 2.15 0.68
CA PHE A 45 -24.82 3.12 0.73
C PHE A 45 -25.38 4.42 0.16
N VAL A 46 -25.80 5.27 1.06
CA VAL A 46 -26.10 6.67 0.81
C VAL A 46 -24.86 7.43 1.20
N ASP A 47 -24.66 8.58 0.63
CA ASP A 47 -23.54 9.47 0.92
C ASP A 47 -23.56 9.98 2.37
N TRP A 48 -23.66 9.04 3.33
CA TRP A 48 -23.72 9.29 4.76
C TRP A 48 -22.54 8.67 5.46
N GLY A 49 -21.75 9.49 6.10
CA GLY A 49 -20.69 9.05 7.01
C GLY A 49 -21.02 9.42 8.45
N VAL A 50 -20.32 8.83 9.39
CA VAL A 50 -20.36 9.20 10.79
C VAL A 50 -19.11 10.00 11.10
N ALA A 51 -19.27 11.27 11.51
CA ALA A 51 -18.19 12.10 12.00
C ALA A 51 -18.58 12.64 13.37
N ASN A 52 -17.69 12.53 14.37
CA ASN A 52 -17.96 12.95 15.76
C ASN A 52 -19.23 12.31 16.35
N GLY A 53 -19.56 11.07 15.98
CA GLY A 53 -20.76 10.37 16.43
C GLY A 53 -22.08 10.87 15.83
N LEU A 54 -22.03 11.77 14.85
CA LEU A 54 -23.19 12.29 14.14
C LEU A 54 -23.21 11.79 12.70
N PHE A 55 -24.38 11.41 12.20
CA PHE A 55 -24.60 11.13 10.80
C PHE A 55 -24.53 12.44 10.02
N GLN A 56 -23.67 12.48 9.00
CA GLN A 56 -23.52 13.63 8.12
C GLN A 56 -23.77 13.19 6.68
N GLU A 57 -24.55 13.97 5.95
CA GLU A 57 -24.68 13.81 4.53
C GLU A 57 -23.36 14.23 3.86
N THR A 58 -22.79 13.35 3.05
CA THR A 58 -21.58 13.59 2.29
C THR A 58 -21.94 13.58 0.82
N SER A 59 -21.78 14.73 0.15
CA SER A 59 -21.87 14.78 -1.31
C SER A 59 -20.51 14.50 -1.89
N PHE A 60 -20.39 13.44 -2.69
CA PHE A 60 -19.14 13.13 -3.39
C PHE A 60 -19.03 13.91 -4.69
N SER A 61 -17.82 14.34 -4.99
CA SER A 61 -17.52 14.95 -6.27
C SER A 61 -17.60 13.93 -7.42
N GLU A 62 -17.79 14.42 -8.64
CA GLU A 62 -17.64 13.58 -9.85
C GLU A 62 -16.16 13.29 -10.17
N GLY A 63 -15.26 13.61 -9.24
CA GLY A 63 -13.82 13.46 -9.38
C GLY A 63 -13.31 12.06 -9.01
N TYR A 64 -12.04 12.03 -8.62
CA TYR A 64 -11.42 10.83 -8.09
C TYR A 64 -11.93 10.52 -6.68
N LYS A 65 -11.85 9.23 -6.30
CA LYS A 65 -12.17 8.78 -4.94
C LYS A 65 -11.03 7.92 -4.41
N ILE A 66 -10.65 8.15 -3.16
CA ILE A 66 -9.72 7.28 -2.45
C ILE A 66 -10.53 6.43 -1.49
N VAL A 67 -10.61 5.14 -1.74
CA VAL A 67 -11.29 4.19 -0.86
C VAL A 67 -10.27 3.54 0.06
N VAL A 68 -10.52 3.64 1.35
CA VAL A 68 -9.69 3.06 2.42
C VAL A 68 -10.53 2.04 3.17
N TYR A 69 -10.13 0.77 3.13
CA TYR A 69 -10.80 -0.26 3.91
C TYR A 69 -9.89 -0.73 5.05
N VAL A 70 -10.46 -0.80 6.25
CA VAL A 70 -9.79 -1.31 7.46
C VAL A 70 -10.70 -2.28 8.18
N ASP A 71 -10.24 -3.53 8.32
CA ASP A 71 -10.91 -4.55 9.11
C ASP A 71 -10.57 -4.46 10.60
N GLY A 72 -11.34 -5.16 11.44
CA GLY A 72 -11.12 -5.25 12.89
C GLY A 72 -10.09 -6.30 13.30
N VAL A 73 -9.30 -6.86 12.38
CA VAL A 73 -8.29 -7.87 12.72
C VAL A 73 -7.02 -7.18 13.21
N GLY A 74 -6.60 -7.45 14.43
CA GLY A 74 -5.40 -6.84 15.03
C GLY A 74 -5.62 -5.42 15.53
N CYS A 75 -4.62 -4.57 15.41
CA CYS A 75 -4.64 -3.20 15.93
C CYS A 75 -5.27 -2.23 14.92
N THR A 76 -6.53 -1.84 15.13
CA THR A 76 -7.25 -0.90 14.26
C THR A 76 -6.57 0.47 14.19
N SER A 77 -6.13 1.04 15.30
CA SER A 77 -5.43 2.33 15.34
C SER A 77 -4.11 2.31 14.57
N CYS A 78 -3.38 1.17 14.65
CA CYS A 78 -2.13 0.98 13.91
C CYS A 78 -2.34 0.93 12.39
N LYS A 79 -3.45 0.34 11.94
CA LYS A 79 -3.81 0.26 10.53
C LYS A 79 -4.35 1.59 10.00
N LEU A 80 -5.22 2.22 10.78
CA LEU A 80 -5.94 3.43 10.39
C LEU A 80 -5.05 4.67 10.36
N GLN A 81 -4.14 4.82 11.34
CA GLN A 81 -3.17 5.93 11.43
C GLN A 81 -3.77 7.33 11.12
N LEU A 82 -4.86 7.67 11.80
CA LEU A 82 -5.63 8.90 11.60
C LEU A 82 -4.79 10.18 11.44
N PRO A 83 -3.75 10.44 12.27
CA PRO A 83 -2.94 11.66 12.12
C PRO A 83 -2.25 11.79 10.77
N LYS A 84 -1.88 10.66 10.14
CA LYS A 84 -1.27 10.69 8.80
C LYS A 84 -2.30 11.01 7.73
N TRP A 85 -3.52 10.47 7.87
CA TRP A 85 -4.62 10.79 6.96
C TRP A 85 -5.01 12.25 7.05
N GLU A 86 -5.19 12.81 8.26
CA GLU A 86 -5.47 14.23 8.43
C GLU A 86 -4.42 15.13 7.79
N LYS A 87 -3.14 14.79 7.98
CA LYS A 87 -2.06 15.55 7.34
C LYS A 87 -2.19 15.51 5.83
N TRP A 88 -2.48 14.34 5.26
CA TRP A 88 -2.58 14.22 3.80
C TRP A 88 -3.84 14.86 3.24
N ILE A 89 -4.98 14.75 3.91
CA ILE A 89 -6.21 15.46 3.57
C ILE A 89 -5.93 16.97 3.46
N LYS A 90 -5.29 17.55 4.48
CA LYS A 90 -4.89 18.97 4.45
C LYS A 90 -3.93 19.33 3.31
N GLU A 91 -3.11 18.39 2.87
CA GLU A 91 -2.25 18.60 1.67
C GLU A 91 -3.07 18.59 0.38
N LEU A 92 -4.05 17.68 0.25
CA LEU A 92 -4.96 17.62 -0.90
C LEU A 92 -5.84 18.87 -1.00
N ASP A 93 -6.36 19.36 0.14
CA ASP A 93 -7.14 20.59 0.22
C ASP A 93 -6.34 21.81 -0.28
N LYS A 94 -5.06 21.93 0.11
CA LYS A 94 -4.18 23.03 -0.30
C LYS A 94 -3.96 23.12 -1.82
N ILE A 95 -4.04 22.00 -2.52
CA ILE A 95 -3.88 21.94 -3.97
C ILE A 95 -5.23 21.93 -4.70
N ASN A 96 -6.33 22.14 -3.97
CA ASN A 96 -7.70 22.06 -4.48
C ASN A 96 -7.94 20.79 -5.30
N ALA A 97 -7.47 19.64 -4.77
CA ALA A 97 -7.62 18.36 -5.43
C ALA A 97 -9.10 17.96 -5.45
N ASN A 98 -9.64 17.67 -6.64
CA ASN A 98 -11.00 17.15 -6.77
C ASN A 98 -11.01 15.63 -6.47
N VAL A 99 -10.91 15.30 -5.20
CA VAL A 99 -10.83 13.92 -4.70
C VAL A 99 -11.54 13.78 -3.36
N ASP A 100 -12.41 12.80 -3.26
CA ASP A 100 -13.05 12.42 -1.99
C ASP A 100 -12.34 11.23 -1.35
N ILE A 101 -12.39 11.14 -0.03
CA ILE A 101 -11.81 10.00 0.70
C ILE A 101 -12.93 9.27 1.45
N LEU A 102 -13.06 7.99 1.17
CA LEU A 102 -14.09 7.10 1.70
C LEU A 102 -13.45 6.08 2.64
N PHE A 103 -13.71 6.19 3.92
CA PHE A 103 -13.25 5.23 4.92
C PHE A 103 -14.33 4.18 5.19
N PHE A 104 -14.10 2.93 4.78
CA PHE A 104 -14.92 1.78 5.13
C PHE A 104 -14.24 1.04 6.27
N LEU A 105 -14.85 1.06 7.44
CA LEU A 105 -14.31 0.47 8.66
C LEU A 105 -15.20 -0.68 9.11
N SER A 106 -14.62 -1.90 9.16
CA SER A 106 -15.31 -3.08 9.67
C SER A 106 -14.74 -3.49 11.04
N PRO A 107 -15.12 -2.81 12.14
CA PRO A 107 -14.55 -3.05 13.45
C PRO A 107 -15.12 -4.33 14.07
N ARG A 108 -14.33 -4.99 14.94
CA ARG A 108 -14.83 -6.02 15.86
C ARG A 108 -15.56 -5.40 17.05
N ASP A 109 -15.15 -4.21 17.43
CA ASP A 109 -15.67 -3.44 18.55
C ASP A 109 -15.94 -2.02 18.05
N GLU A 110 -17.23 -1.73 17.86
CA GLU A 110 -17.69 -0.43 17.36
C GLU A 110 -17.50 0.66 18.42
N GLU A 111 -17.67 0.34 19.71
CA GLU A 111 -17.48 1.30 20.78
C GLU A 111 -16.02 1.74 20.89
N ALA A 112 -15.09 0.78 20.83
CA ALA A 112 -13.67 1.09 20.80
C ALA A 112 -13.26 1.92 19.57
N LEU A 113 -13.88 1.68 18.40
CA LEU A 113 -13.66 2.51 17.21
C LEU A 113 -14.17 3.93 17.42
N ASN A 114 -15.37 4.10 17.98
CA ASN A 114 -15.95 5.42 18.25
C ASN A 114 -15.09 6.22 19.23
N ILE A 115 -14.60 5.59 20.30
CA ILE A 115 -13.65 6.22 21.23
C ILE A 115 -12.38 6.66 20.49
N LEU A 116 -11.82 5.80 19.65
CA LEU A 116 -10.63 6.12 18.86
C LEU A 116 -10.85 7.34 17.96
N LEU A 117 -11.98 7.41 17.26
CA LEU A 117 -12.30 8.55 16.39
C LEU A 117 -12.47 9.85 17.18
N GLN A 118 -13.07 9.78 18.38
CA GLN A 118 -13.23 10.91 19.30
C GLN A 118 -11.90 11.37 19.88
N ASP A 119 -11.05 10.45 20.34
CA ASP A 119 -9.74 10.77 20.94
C ASP A 119 -8.82 11.51 19.95
N TYR A 120 -8.94 11.22 18.67
CA TYR A 120 -8.22 11.92 17.60
C TYR A 120 -8.96 13.14 17.04
N ASP A 121 -10.18 13.45 17.54
CA ASP A 121 -11.06 14.50 16.98
C ASP A 121 -11.18 14.38 15.43
N PHE A 122 -11.31 13.12 14.97
CA PHE A 122 -11.36 12.85 13.54
C PHE A 122 -12.73 13.24 12.98
N THR A 123 -12.75 14.35 12.26
CA THR A 123 -13.98 14.97 11.74
C THR A 123 -14.35 14.50 10.35
N TYR A 124 -13.49 13.73 9.69
CA TYR A 124 -13.77 13.23 8.36
C TYR A 124 -14.77 12.07 8.40
N PRO A 125 -15.76 12.00 7.49
CA PRO A 125 -16.78 10.97 7.51
C PRO A 125 -16.20 9.56 7.36
N VAL A 126 -16.70 8.62 8.18
CA VAL A 126 -16.35 7.20 8.12
C VAL A 126 -17.62 6.37 7.99
N TYR A 127 -17.54 5.26 7.25
CA TYR A 127 -18.62 4.29 7.07
C TYR A 127 -18.32 3.08 7.93
N ILE A 128 -19.15 2.84 8.96
CA ILE A 128 -18.99 1.71 9.87
C ILE A 128 -19.76 0.53 9.30
N ASP A 129 -19.03 -0.46 8.78
CA ASP A 129 -19.56 -1.68 8.16
C ASP A 129 -19.36 -2.88 9.09
N VAL A 130 -20.15 -2.97 10.15
CA VAL A 130 -20.06 -4.04 11.16
C VAL A 130 -20.22 -5.44 10.55
N LYS A 131 -20.97 -5.56 9.45
CA LYS A 131 -21.24 -6.83 8.76
C LYS A 131 -20.22 -7.16 7.68
N ASP A 132 -19.23 -6.30 7.45
CA ASP A 132 -18.19 -6.47 6.44
C ASP A 132 -18.75 -6.67 5.01
N VAL A 133 -19.86 -6.02 4.70
CA VAL A 133 -20.56 -6.17 3.41
C VAL A 133 -19.70 -5.65 2.27
N PHE A 134 -18.93 -4.58 2.49
CA PHE A 134 -18.06 -4.00 1.49
C PHE A 134 -16.98 -5.00 1.04
N ASN A 135 -16.31 -5.64 1.98
CA ASN A 135 -15.31 -6.67 1.67
C ASN A 135 -15.95 -7.91 1.04
N GLN A 136 -17.11 -8.37 1.55
CA GLN A 136 -17.82 -9.52 0.98
C GLN A 136 -18.22 -9.29 -0.48
N LYS A 137 -18.65 -8.08 -0.85
CA LYS A 137 -19.00 -7.73 -2.23
C LYS A 137 -17.79 -7.64 -3.16
N ASN A 138 -16.68 -7.12 -2.65
CA ASN A 138 -15.51 -6.82 -3.47
C ASN A 138 -14.43 -7.91 -3.42
N HIS A 139 -14.47 -8.83 -2.45
CA HIS A 139 -13.41 -9.82 -2.22
C HIS A 139 -12.03 -9.17 -2.15
N LEU A 140 -11.87 -8.22 -1.20
CA LEU A 140 -10.68 -7.41 -1.07
C LEU A 140 -9.40 -8.25 -0.87
N PRO A 141 -8.22 -7.74 -1.24
CA PRO A 141 -6.96 -8.45 -1.03
C PRO A 141 -6.76 -8.83 0.44
N GLU A 142 -6.19 -10.01 0.70
CA GLU A 142 -5.90 -10.46 2.06
C GLU A 142 -4.90 -9.56 2.77
N ASP A 143 -3.96 -8.99 2.02
CA ASP A 143 -2.88 -8.15 2.55
C ASP A 143 -3.36 -6.70 2.66
N ASP A 144 -3.36 -6.17 3.88
CA ASP A 144 -3.85 -4.83 4.22
C ASP A 144 -3.20 -3.70 3.41
N ILE A 145 -1.95 -3.89 2.96
CA ILE A 145 -1.23 -2.88 2.16
C ILE A 145 -1.88 -2.59 0.80
N TYR A 146 -2.73 -3.50 0.32
CA TYR A 146 -3.46 -3.37 -0.95
C TYR A 146 -4.94 -3.02 -0.77
N ARG A 147 -5.40 -2.70 0.44
CA ARG A 147 -6.79 -2.35 0.73
C ARG A 147 -7.09 -0.85 0.69
N THR A 148 -6.28 -0.12 -0.07
CA THR A 148 -6.51 1.29 -0.37
C THR A 148 -6.43 1.47 -1.88
N PHE A 149 -7.45 2.11 -2.46
CA PHE A 149 -7.63 2.23 -3.90
C PHE A 149 -7.85 3.68 -4.29
N LEU A 150 -7.24 4.11 -5.38
CA LEU A 150 -7.66 5.32 -6.09
C LEU A 150 -8.62 4.92 -7.20
N LEU A 151 -9.80 5.53 -7.24
CA LEU A 151 -10.84 5.28 -8.21
C LEU A 151 -11.03 6.50 -9.11
N ASP A 152 -11.44 6.24 -10.35
CA ASP A 152 -11.94 7.28 -11.26
C ASP A 152 -13.40 7.65 -10.96
N ALA A 153 -13.96 8.58 -11.74
CA ALA A 153 -15.35 9.01 -11.64
C ALA A 153 -16.37 7.86 -11.81
N ASN A 154 -15.99 6.78 -12.49
CA ASN A 154 -16.83 5.60 -12.72
C ASN A 154 -16.64 4.51 -11.64
N ASN A 155 -15.96 4.84 -10.54
CA ASN A 155 -15.60 3.92 -9.46
C ASN A 155 -14.70 2.75 -9.92
N LYS A 156 -13.90 2.93 -10.99
CA LYS A 156 -12.91 1.96 -11.41
C LYS A 156 -11.57 2.23 -10.77
N VAL A 157 -10.89 1.19 -10.34
CA VAL A 157 -9.57 1.26 -9.74
C VAL A 157 -8.55 1.73 -10.78
N VAL A 158 -7.88 2.87 -10.52
CA VAL A 158 -6.80 3.41 -11.33
C VAL A 158 -5.43 3.28 -10.66
N ALA A 159 -5.40 3.16 -9.34
CA ALA A 159 -4.19 2.81 -8.60
C ALA A 159 -4.55 2.10 -7.30
N ILE A 160 -3.59 1.29 -6.79
CA ILE A 160 -3.75 0.50 -5.56
C ILE A 160 -2.55 0.68 -4.65
N GLY A 161 -2.78 0.66 -3.34
CA GLY A 161 -1.77 0.77 -2.29
C GLY A 161 -2.01 1.97 -1.39
N ASN A 162 -1.48 1.90 -0.18
CA ASN A 162 -1.76 2.91 0.83
C ASN A 162 -0.77 4.08 0.75
N PRO A 163 -1.23 5.30 0.40
CA PRO A 163 -0.38 6.47 0.20
C PRO A 163 0.21 7.05 1.49
N ILE A 164 -0.41 6.79 2.65
CA ILE A 164 0.14 7.26 3.94
C ILE A 164 1.29 6.38 4.44
N HIS A 165 1.43 5.17 3.86
CA HIS A 165 2.51 4.24 4.19
C HIS A 165 3.62 4.22 3.14
N ASN A 166 3.32 4.58 1.89
CA ASN A 166 4.27 4.51 0.78
C ASN A 166 4.34 5.85 0.02
N PRO A 167 5.46 6.59 0.14
CA PRO A 167 5.63 7.86 -0.55
C PRO A 167 5.53 7.78 -2.08
N LYS A 168 5.93 6.65 -2.68
CA LYS A 168 5.81 6.46 -4.13
C LYS A 168 4.35 6.28 -4.56
N VAL A 169 3.56 5.57 -3.76
CA VAL A 169 2.11 5.46 -3.98
C VAL A 169 1.45 6.83 -3.82
N LYS A 170 1.84 7.59 -2.81
CA LYS A 170 1.37 8.98 -2.62
C LYS A 170 1.67 9.85 -3.84
N GLU A 171 2.90 9.80 -4.34
CA GLU A 171 3.32 10.54 -5.55
C GLU A 171 2.52 10.11 -6.78
N LEU A 172 2.29 8.81 -6.96
CA LEU A 172 1.47 8.27 -8.04
C LEU A 172 0.03 8.81 -7.98
N TYR A 173 -0.61 8.75 -6.81
CA TYR A 173 -1.96 9.27 -6.61
C TYR A 173 -2.03 10.75 -6.96
N LEU A 174 -1.08 11.56 -6.47
CA LEU A 174 -1.03 12.99 -6.77
C LEU A 174 -0.86 13.27 -8.27
N LYS A 175 -0.04 12.49 -8.97
CA LYS A 175 0.12 12.62 -10.43
C LYS A 175 -1.18 12.34 -11.18
N ILE A 176 -1.88 11.27 -10.82
CA ILE A 176 -3.15 10.89 -11.43
C ILE A 176 -4.20 11.97 -11.16
N ILE A 177 -4.39 12.38 -9.90
CA ILE A 177 -5.40 13.36 -9.48
C ILE A 177 -5.17 14.73 -10.15
N GLN A 178 -3.91 15.12 -10.35
CA GLN A 178 -3.57 16.39 -11.00
C GLN A 178 -3.59 16.33 -12.53
N GLY A 179 -3.94 15.19 -13.11
CA GLY A 179 -3.94 15.03 -14.57
C GLY A 179 -2.55 15.14 -15.20
N LYS A 180 -1.49 14.95 -14.41
CA LYS A 180 -0.09 15.01 -14.88
C LYS A 180 0.40 13.67 -15.47
N GLU A 181 -0.52 12.79 -15.81
CA GLU A 181 -0.24 11.62 -16.63
C GLU A 181 -0.04 12.04 -18.08
N GLY A 182 1.18 12.28 -18.50
CA GLY A 182 1.43 12.60 -19.92
C GLY A 182 2.84 12.98 -20.29
N THR A 183 3.76 13.12 -19.35
CA THR A 183 5.15 13.38 -19.68
C THR A 183 6.07 12.54 -18.83
N GLU A 184 6.65 11.54 -19.49
CA GLU A 184 7.63 10.61 -19.01
C GLU A 184 7.12 9.60 -17.95
N SER A 185 6.75 8.40 -18.43
CA SER A 185 7.04 7.20 -17.66
C SER A 185 8.56 7.15 -17.45
N LYS A 186 9.02 7.86 -16.44
CA LYS A 186 10.38 7.69 -15.93
C LYS A 186 10.42 6.23 -15.51
N LYS A 187 11.01 5.40 -16.35
CA LYS A 187 11.31 4.00 -16.07
C LYS A 187 11.76 3.97 -14.61
N LEU A 188 10.92 3.41 -13.73
CA LEU A 188 11.27 3.26 -12.32
C LEU A 188 12.59 2.49 -12.34
N LEU A 189 13.68 3.20 -12.04
CA LEU A 189 14.97 2.59 -11.89
C LEU A 189 14.88 1.74 -10.62
N THR A 190 14.57 0.48 -10.78
CA THR A 190 14.60 -0.51 -9.70
C THR A 190 15.98 -1.13 -9.67
N THR A 191 16.46 -1.45 -8.49
CA THR A 191 17.69 -2.21 -8.30
C THR A 191 17.39 -3.51 -7.59
N GLU A 192 18.27 -4.47 -7.72
CA GLU A 192 18.17 -5.75 -7.03
C GLU A 192 19.01 -5.74 -5.76
N ILE A 193 18.51 -6.41 -4.71
CA ILE A 193 19.21 -6.54 -3.45
C ILE A 193 19.42 -8.01 -3.06
N GLU A 194 20.57 -8.31 -2.50
CA GLU A 194 20.85 -9.60 -1.87
C GLU A 194 20.87 -9.42 -0.35
N ILE A 195 20.09 -10.24 0.36
CA ILE A 195 20.12 -10.35 1.81
C ILE A 195 20.43 -11.81 2.16
N LYS A 196 21.66 -12.10 2.56
CA LYS A 196 22.09 -13.47 2.88
C LYS A 196 21.46 -14.00 4.15
N GLU A 197 21.33 -13.17 5.17
CA GLU A 197 20.76 -13.52 6.45
C GLU A 197 19.49 -12.70 6.69
N GLN A 198 18.33 -13.35 6.56
CA GLN A 198 17.03 -12.72 6.79
C GLN A 198 16.58 -12.76 8.25
N THR A 199 17.26 -13.58 9.07
CA THR A 199 16.96 -13.76 10.49
C THR A 199 18.25 -13.84 11.28
N ILE A 200 18.37 -13.01 12.30
CA ILE A 200 19.49 -13.04 13.25
C ILE A 200 18.93 -13.38 14.63
N SER A 201 19.44 -14.45 15.23
CA SER A 201 19.08 -14.81 16.59
C SER A 201 19.89 -14.00 17.59
N LEU A 202 19.21 -13.24 18.44
CA LEU A 202 19.85 -12.49 19.53
C LEU A 202 20.06 -13.33 20.80
N GLY A 203 19.60 -14.60 20.78
CA GLY A 203 19.66 -15.50 21.94
C GLY A 203 18.73 -15.03 23.08
N ARG A 204 19.03 -15.51 24.30
CA ARG A 204 18.35 -15.08 25.51
C ARG A 204 19.10 -13.95 26.16
N PHE A 205 18.41 -12.88 26.50
CA PHE A 205 19.00 -11.71 27.16
C PHE A 205 18.03 -11.10 28.18
N ASN A 206 18.58 -10.34 29.13
CA ASN A 206 17.77 -9.63 30.11
C ASN A 206 17.08 -8.43 29.42
N TRP A 207 15.85 -8.11 29.80
CA TRP A 207 15.11 -6.97 29.25
C TRP A 207 15.79 -5.60 29.43
N LYS A 208 16.78 -5.50 30.37
CA LYS A 208 17.60 -4.30 30.58
C LYS A 208 18.84 -4.23 29.69
N GLU A 209 19.14 -5.32 28.98
CA GLU A 209 20.31 -5.37 28.09
C GLU A 209 19.97 -4.87 26.70
N GLU A 210 20.78 -3.97 26.19
CA GLU A 210 20.73 -3.61 24.77
C GLU A 210 21.47 -4.66 23.94
N LYS A 211 20.82 -5.17 22.90
CA LYS A 211 21.41 -6.08 21.92
C LYS A 211 21.40 -5.43 20.55
N LYS A 212 22.49 -5.60 19.81
CA LYS A 212 22.63 -5.07 18.45
C LYS A 212 22.79 -6.23 17.48
N ALA A 213 22.10 -6.12 16.35
CA ALA A 213 22.26 -6.98 15.20
C ALA A 213 22.49 -6.14 13.95
N VAL A 214 23.26 -6.66 13.01
CA VAL A 214 23.58 -5.97 11.76
C VAL A 214 23.12 -6.85 10.60
N PHE A 215 22.15 -6.36 9.82
CA PHE A 215 21.75 -6.95 8.56
C PHE A 215 22.64 -6.38 7.44
N LYS A 216 23.24 -7.27 6.67
CA LYS A 216 24.02 -6.87 5.48
C LYS A 216 23.11 -6.97 4.25
N ILE A 217 22.87 -5.83 3.63
CA ILE A 217 22.13 -5.71 2.36
C ILE A 217 23.14 -5.31 1.30
N LYS A 218 23.23 -6.11 0.24
CA LYS A 218 24.07 -5.81 -0.92
C LYS A 218 23.19 -5.35 -2.06
N ASN A 219 23.55 -4.22 -2.67
CA ASN A 219 22.98 -3.85 -3.97
C ASN A 219 23.67 -4.66 -5.06
N ILE A 220 22.92 -5.50 -5.75
CA ILE A 220 23.40 -6.38 -6.84
C ILE A 220 22.80 -6.00 -8.20
N GLY A 221 21.99 -4.94 -8.27
CA GLY A 221 21.43 -4.41 -9.51
C GLY A 221 22.27 -3.27 -10.08
N ASP A 222 21.78 -2.67 -11.15
CA ASP A 222 22.51 -1.66 -11.94
C ASP A 222 22.24 -0.21 -11.50
N CYS A 223 21.34 -0.01 -10.55
CA CYS A 223 20.93 1.33 -10.08
C CYS A 223 21.24 1.52 -8.61
N PRO A 224 21.47 2.77 -8.15
CA PRO A 224 21.67 3.05 -6.73
C PRO A 224 20.47 2.58 -5.89
N LEU A 225 20.75 1.89 -4.78
CA LEU A 225 19.76 1.50 -3.78
C LEU A 225 19.51 2.66 -2.82
N VAL A 226 18.27 3.09 -2.71
CA VAL A 226 17.83 4.09 -1.73
C VAL A 226 16.91 3.41 -0.72
N ILE A 227 17.28 3.44 0.55
CA ILE A 227 16.42 2.98 1.65
C ILE A 227 15.61 4.18 2.12
N ASN A 228 14.34 4.23 1.76
CA ASN A 228 13.48 5.38 2.08
C ASN A 228 13.04 5.37 3.54
N ASP A 229 12.73 4.18 4.09
CA ASP A 229 12.25 4.02 5.45
C ASP A 229 12.51 2.59 5.95
N VAL A 230 12.59 2.43 7.27
CA VAL A 230 12.64 1.14 7.96
C VAL A 230 11.65 1.19 9.12
N ALA A 231 10.65 0.32 9.06
CA ALA A 231 9.65 0.18 10.11
C ALA A 231 9.99 -1.00 11.02
N THR A 232 9.76 -0.85 12.32
CA THR A 232 9.88 -1.91 13.31
C THR A 232 8.50 -2.32 13.83
N SER A 233 8.34 -3.59 14.19
CA SER A 233 7.07 -4.11 14.72
C SER A 233 6.81 -3.74 16.18
N CYS A 234 7.81 -3.24 16.91
CA CYS A 234 7.65 -2.78 18.28
C CYS A 234 8.47 -1.51 18.55
N GLY A 235 7.99 -0.70 19.50
CA GLY A 235 8.67 0.52 19.94
C GLY A 235 9.97 0.29 20.74
N CYS A 236 10.29 -0.97 21.05
CA CYS A 236 11.52 -1.35 21.75
C CYS A 236 12.73 -1.56 20.80
N THR A 237 12.52 -1.42 19.50
CA THR A 237 13.56 -1.63 18.49
C THR A 237 13.79 -0.32 17.74
N SER A 238 15.04 0.09 17.64
CA SER A 238 15.48 1.18 16.76
C SER A 238 16.36 0.64 15.65
N VAL A 239 16.30 1.25 14.48
CA VAL A 239 17.12 0.86 13.33
C VAL A 239 17.87 2.07 12.80
N ASP A 240 19.17 1.88 12.64
CA ASP A 240 20.04 2.83 11.94
C ASP A 240 20.39 2.26 10.56
N TYR A 241 20.32 3.10 9.52
CA TYR A 241 20.58 2.69 8.15
C TYR A 241 21.13 3.85 7.31
N PRO A 242 21.90 3.56 6.24
CA PRO A 242 22.44 4.58 5.35
C PRO A 242 21.34 5.45 4.75
N LYS A 243 21.44 6.76 4.86
CA LYS A 243 20.54 7.74 4.25
C LYS A 243 20.96 8.09 2.83
N GLU A 244 22.19 7.82 2.48
CA GLU A 244 22.72 8.05 1.14
C GLU A 244 22.51 6.83 0.25
N PRO A 245 22.36 7.04 -1.09
CA PRO A 245 22.22 5.94 -2.03
C PRO A 245 23.42 4.99 -2.03
N VAL A 246 23.17 3.71 -1.86
CA VAL A 246 24.19 2.65 -1.94
C VAL A 246 24.40 2.26 -3.38
N ARG A 247 25.60 2.44 -3.90
CA ARG A 247 25.97 2.09 -5.27
C ARG A 247 25.99 0.56 -5.47
N PRO A 248 25.81 0.07 -6.70
CA PRO A 248 26.02 -1.33 -7.07
C PRO A 248 27.37 -1.88 -6.67
#